data_05558b2c9fe837e3bffdfca7dda02c35
#
_entry.id   05558b2c9fe837e3bffdfca7dda02c35
#
_cell.length_a   1.000
_cell.length_b   1.000
_cell.length_c   1.000
_cell.angle_alpha   90.00
_cell.angle_beta   90.00
_cell.angle_gamma   90.00
#
_symmetry.space_group_name_H-M   'P 1'
#
loop_
_entity.id
_entity.type
_entity.pdbx_description
1 polymer ?
#
loop_
_entity_poly.entity_id
_entity_poly.type
_entity_poly.pdbx_seq_one_letter_code
_entity_poly.pdbx_strand_id
1 'polypeptide(L)'
;MQYWTTGDRPEREQFSYWREVICEAFTPLATRRTSVHRAAGPRPQGIASWVSSRMLTSTNTAEVSSETQLISHGDAEVRRTDSHQVFVNLQLDGHCIGTQDGRRCVVPAGSFALFDTTREYDLEFVAGPDSGEWRVVSFRVPRARLLPLLAEPHGFTSVAHDGTKRGTSNLVASTMMSIWRNADGLDTAAVDAAESAFTTMLAADVGAGPLLVDTGRDTLDTTLRAAITRHVAANLRTGNLTPRQVSRRFGISVRKLHALYEGSERTFAQTVTAMRIDACARELVTGSASGSLSDAAARWGFCDLSHLNRVFRSQKGCLPSEYRARAAGAS
;
A
#
# COMPACT_ATOMS: atom_id res chain seq x y z
N MET A 1 -19.68 -7.94 -4.88
CA MET A 1 -19.31 -7.94 -6.30
C MET A 1 -20.56 -7.68 -7.13
N GLN A 2 -20.50 -6.75 -8.08
CA GLN A 2 -21.58 -6.46 -9.03
C GLN A 2 -21.20 -7.00 -10.40
N TYR A 3 -22.17 -7.52 -11.15
CA TYR A 3 -21.96 -8.12 -12.47
C TYR A 3 -23.02 -7.66 -13.46
N TRP A 4 -22.60 -7.25 -14.63
CA TRP A 4 -23.45 -6.84 -15.74
C TRP A 4 -23.01 -7.59 -17.00
N THR A 5 -23.97 -8.01 -17.81
CA THR A 5 -23.71 -8.63 -19.10
C THR A 5 -24.75 -8.18 -20.14
N THR A 6 -24.31 -8.02 -21.37
CA THR A 6 -25.20 -7.75 -22.48
C THR A 6 -25.89 -8.99 -22.98
N GLY A 7 -25.42 -10.21 -22.60
CA GLY A 7 -25.98 -11.47 -23.02
C GLY A 7 -27.47 -11.68 -22.65
N ASP A 8 -27.93 -11.01 -21.59
CA ASP A 8 -29.30 -11.05 -21.09
C ASP A 8 -30.24 -10.07 -21.81
N ARG A 9 -29.77 -9.36 -22.85
CA ARG A 9 -30.52 -8.34 -23.60
C ARG A 9 -30.68 -8.72 -25.06
N PRO A 10 -31.82 -8.35 -25.71
CA PRO A 10 -31.95 -8.45 -27.15
C PRO A 10 -30.81 -7.69 -27.87
N GLU A 11 -30.29 -8.24 -28.96
CA GLU A 11 -29.13 -7.65 -29.69
C GLU A 11 -29.28 -6.16 -30.00
N ARG A 12 -30.49 -5.73 -30.38
CA ARG A 12 -30.77 -4.30 -30.68
C ARG A 12 -30.62 -3.36 -29.48
N GLU A 13 -30.68 -3.88 -28.25
CA GLU A 13 -30.60 -3.12 -27.01
C GLU A 13 -29.20 -3.22 -26.33
N GLN A 14 -28.38 -4.19 -26.74
CA GLN A 14 -27.12 -4.49 -26.11
C GLN A 14 -26.15 -3.29 -26.09
N PHE A 15 -26.04 -2.56 -27.19
CA PHE A 15 -25.10 -1.44 -27.26
C PHE A 15 -25.54 -0.24 -26.43
N SER A 16 -26.85 0.08 -26.40
CA SER A 16 -27.36 1.15 -25.52
C SER A 16 -27.18 0.79 -24.05
N TYR A 17 -27.52 -0.46 -23.67
CA TYR A 17 -27.30 -0.98 -22.34
C TYR A 17 -25.82 -0.98 -21.95
N TRP A 18 -24.92 -1.38 -22.84
CA TRP A 18 -23.49 -1.35 -22.62
C TRP A 18 -22.97 0.06 -22.28
N ARG A 19 -23.45 1.08 -22.96
CA ARG A 19 -23.11 2.48 -22.67
C ARG A 19 -23.52 2.91 -21.25
N GLU A 20 -24.67 2.47 -20.80
CA GLU A 20 -25.16 2.72 -19.44
C GLU A 20 -24.27 1.99 -18.42
N VAL A 21 -24.01 0.70 -18.64
CA VAL A 21 -23.17 -0.14 -17.77
C VAL A 21 -21.76 0.47 -17.59
N ILE A 22 -21.11 0.88 -18.67
CA ILE A 22 -19.77 1.48 -18.59
C ILE A 22 -19.78 2.78 -17.79
N CYS A 23 -20.81 3.61 -17.94
CA CYS A 23 -20.96 4.83 -17.14
C CYS A 23 -21.25 4.53 -15.66
N GLU A 24 -22.04 3.52 -15.36
CA GLU A 24 -22.37 3.11 -13.99
C GLU A 24 -21.18 2.44 -13.30
N ALA A 25 -20.53 1.53 -14.00
CA ALA A 25 -19.42 0.74 -13.45
C ALA A 25 -18.14 1.56 -13.26
N PHE A 26 -17.94 2.65 -14.00
CA PHE A 26 -16.70 3.44 -13.97
C PHE A 26 -16.92 4.92 -13.64
N THR A 27 -16.84 5.76 -14.64
CA THR A 27 -17.07 7.21 -14.62
C THR A 27 -17.86 7.55 -15.87
N PRO A 28 -18.35 8.76 -16.04
CA PRO A 28 -18.91 9.18 -17.32
C PRO A 28 -17.94 8.87 -18.48
N LEU A 29 -18.36 8.01 -19.40
CA LEU A 29 -17.57 7.54 -20.54
C LEU A 29 -18.46 7.49 -21.79
N ALA A 30 -17.92 7.85 -22.94
CA ALA A 30 -18.57 7.69 -24.23
C ALA A 30 -17.98 6.49 -24.98
N THR A 31 -18.82 5.52 -25.35
CA THR A 31 -18.38 4.36 -26.12
C THR A 31 -18.81 4.49 -27.58
N ARG A 32 -17.90 4.16 -28.51
CA ARG A 32 -18.16 4.15 -29.96
C ARG A 32 -17.56 2.88 -30.56
N ARG A 33 -18.31 2.27 -31.49
CA ARG A 33 -17.75 1.19 -32.30
C ARG A 33 -16.74 1.75 -33.29
N THR A 34 -15.54 1.20 -33.35
CA THR A 34 -14.54 1.61 -34.32
C THR A 34 -14.76 0.90 -35.67
N SER A 35 -14.45 1.60 -36.76
CA SER A 35 -14.58 1.08 -38.12
C SER A 35 -13.31 0.37 -38.62
N VAL A 36 -12.32 0.17 -37.77
CA VAL A 36 -10.97 -0.27 -38.16
C VAL A 36 -10.92 -1.71 -38.68
N HIS A 37 -11.93 -2.53 -38.41
CA HIS A 37 -12.07 -3.86 -39.03
C HIS A 37 -13.36 -3.94 -39.83
N ARG A 38 -13.44 -3.24 -40.96
CA ARG A 38 -14.45 -3.49 -41.99
C ARG A 38 -14.15 -4.80 -42.70
N ALA A 39 -14.49 -5.93 -42.08
CA ALA A 39 -14.87 -7.06 -42.89
C ALA A 39 -16.15 -6.68 -43.65
N ALA A 40 -16.20 -6.95 -44.97
CA ALA A 40 -17.33 -6.62 -45.82
C ALA A 40 -18.54 -7.49 -45.46
N GLY A 41 -19.32 -7.09 -44.43
CA GLY A 41 -20.52 -7.76 -43.96
C GLY A 41 -21.45 -6.79 -43.21
N PRO A 42 -22.76 -7.15 -43.04
CA PRO A 42 -23.68 -6.35 -42.25
C PRO A 42 -23.14 -6.21 -40.80
N ARG A 43 -23.25 -4.99 -40.22
CA ARG A 43 -22.85 -4.74 -38.83
C ARG A 43 -23.61 -5.64 -37.89
N PRO A 44 -22.97 -6.38 -36.97
CA PRO A 44 -23.67 -7.05 -35.88
C PRO A 44 -24.54 -6.04 -35.14
N GLN A 45 -25.79 -6.31 -34.89
CA GLN A 45 -26.67 -5.41 -34.13
C GLN A 45 -26.29 -5.40 -32.65
N GLY A 46 -25.83 -6.54 -32.13
CA GLY A 46 -25.43 -6.73 -30.75
C GLY A 46 -23.94 -6.38 -30.43
N ILE A 47 -23.58 -6.47 -29.18
CA ILE A 47 -22.22 -6.44 -28.65
C ILE A 47 -22.11 -7.41 -27.49
N ALA A 48 -21.19 -8.38 -27.58
CA ALA A 48 -20.92 -9.30 -26.47
C ALA A 48 -19.98 -8.60 -25.47
N SER A 49 -20.49 -8.30 -24.26
CA SER A 49 -19.74 -7.56 -23.27
C SER A 49 -20.17 -7.89 -21.85
N TRP A 50 -19.24 -7.83 -20.91
CA TRP A 50 -19.55 -7.95 -19.50
C TRP A 50 -18.59 -7.13 -18.64
N VAL A 51 -19.05 -6.76 -17.43
CA VAL A 51 -18.27 -6.12 -16.38
C VAL A 51 -18.52 -6.85 -15.07
N SER A 52 -17.46 -7.15 -14.36
CA SER A 52 -17.49 -7.59 -12.96
C SER A 52 -16.77 -6.53 -12.13
N SER A 53 -17.44 -5.91 -11.15
CA SER A 53 -16.90 -4.81 -10.36
C SER A 53 -17.03 -5.05 -8.86
N ARG A 54 -16.05 -4.58 -8.11
CA ARG A 54 -16.09 -4.53 -6.64
C ARG A 54 -15.40 -3.29 -6.09
N MET A 55 -15.92 -2.80 -4.98
CA MET A 55 -15.22 -1.82 -4.16
C MET A 55 -14.33 -2.58 -3.17
N LEU A 56 -13.05 -2.22 -3.14
CA LEU A 56 -12.14 -2.54 -2.03
C LEU A 56 -12.37 -1.51 -0.90
N THR A 57 -11.39 -1.24 -0.08
CA THR A 57 -11.55 -0.21 0.98
C THR A 57 -11.68 1.20 0.39
N SER A 58 -10.83 1.55 -0.57
CA SER A 58 -10.78 2.87 -1.19
C SER A 58 -10.70 2.86 -2.72
N THR A 59 -10.26 1.75 -3.28
CA THR A 59 -10.07 1.53 -4.72
C THR A 59 -11.23 0.71 -5.26
N ASN A 60 -11.91 1.21 -6.28
CA ASN A 60 -12.85 0.38 -7.02
C ASN A 60 -12.08 -0.39 -8.09
N THR A 61 -12.41 -1.67 -8.24
CA THR A 61 -11.76 -2.57 -9.19
C THR A 61 -12.79 -3.23 -10.08
N ALA A 62 -12.44 -3.44 -11.34
CA ALA A 62 -13.32 -4.14 -12.28
C ALA A 62 -12.51 -4.95 -13.29
N GLU A 63 -13.08 -6.07 -13.70
CA GLU A 63 -12.68 -6.80 -14.90
C GLU A 63 -13.74 -6.59 -15.98
N VAL A 64 -13.31 -6.30 -17.20
CA VAL A 64 -14.16 -5.96 -18.34
C VAL A 64 -13.73 -6.78 -19.53
N SER A 65 -14.72 -7.29 -20.28
CA SER A 65 -14.52 -7.88 -21.59
C SER A 65 -15.53 -7.31 -22.58
N SER A 66 -15.09 -7.07 -23.80
CA SER A 66 -15.94 -6.60 -24.89
C SER A 66 -15.26 -6.78 -26.26
N GLU A 67 -16.01 -6.48 -27.30
CA GLU A 67 -15.51 -6.38 -28.67
C GLU A 67 -14.73 -5.08 -28.92
N THR A 68 -14.01 -5.00 -30.04
CA THR A 68 -13.23 -3.79 -30.45
C THR A 68 -14.09 -2.53 -30.43
N GLN A 69 -13.65 -1.52 -29.67
CA GLN A 69 -14.35 -0.25 -29.50
C GLN A 69 -13.42 0.88 -29.05
N LEU A 70 -13.87 2.11 -29.23
CA LEU A 70 -13.28 3.31 -28.65
C LEU A 70 -14.09 3.72 -27.42
N ILE A 71 -13.42 3.92 -26.31
CA ILE A 71 -13.95 4.50 -25.08
C ILE A 71 -13.28 5.86 -24.85
N SER A 72 -14.08 6.92 -24.87
CA SER A 72 -13.62 8.30 -24.72
C SER A 72 -14.08 8.90 -23.38
N HIS A 73 -13.21 9.62 -22.75
CA HIS A 73 -13.49 10.50 -21.61
C HIS A 73 -13.15 11.93 -22.07
N GLY A 74 -14.08 12.53 -22.77
CA GLY A 74 -13.88 13.87 -23.33
C GLY A 74 -14.26 14.97 -22.34
N ASP A 75 -14.20 16.22 -22.81
CA ASP A 75 -14.49 17.42 -22.01
C ASP A 75 -15.87 17.38 -21.30
N ALA A 76 -16.91 16.85 -21.95
CA ALA A 76 -18.24 16.69 -21.36
C ALA A 76 -18.26 15.65 -20.23
N GLU A 77 -17.49 14.58 -20.35
CA GLU A 77 -17.34 13.53 -19.36
C GLU A 77 -16.51 14.02 -18.17
N VAL A 78 -15.41 14.74 -18.39
CA VAL A 78 -14.58 15.38 -17.37
C VAL A 78 -15.44 16.30 -16.48
N ARG A 79 -16.27 17.16 -17.07
CA ARG A 79 -17.14 18.07 -16.31
C ARG A 79 -18.19 17.37 -15.44
N ARG A 80 -18.58 16.15 -15.77
CA ARG A 80 -19.57 15.34 -15.02
C ARG A 80 -18.93 14.40 -14.03
N THR A 81 -17.59 14.33 -13.97
CA THR A 81 -16.86 13.43 -13.08
C THR A 81 -16.63 14.09 -11.74
N ASP A 82 -17.31 13.60 -10.69
CA ASP A 82 -17.18 14.10 -9.32
C ASP A 82 -16.00 13.47 -8.57
N SER A 83 -15.49 12.33 -9.02
CA SER A 83 -14.41 11.60 -8.36
C SER A 83 -13.09 11.70 -9.13
N HIS A 84 -12.06 12.23 -8.49
CA HIS A 84 -10.73 12.34 -9.07
C HIS A 84 -9.93 11.04 -8.84
N GLN A 85 -9.79 10.26 -9.89
CA GLN A 85 -9.14 8.95 -9.84
C GLN A 85 -8.08 8.80 -10.93
N VAL A 86 -7.21 7.84 -10.73
CA VAL A 86 -6.27 7.35 -11.74
C VAL A 86 -6.65 5.92 -12.07
N PHE A 87 -6.99 5.66 -13.32
CA PHE A 87 -7.20 4.31 -13.82
C PHE A 87 -5.85 3.65 -14.05
N VAL A 88 -5.68 2.46 -13.51
CA VAL A 88 -4.56 1.55 -13.79
C VAL A 88 -5.16 0.37 -14.53
N ASN A 89 -4.95 0.29 -15.83
CA ASN A 89 -5.56 -0.68 -16.72
C ASN A 89 -4.54 -1.75 -17.11
N LEU A 90 -4.66 -2.95 -16.55
CA LEU A 90 -3.88 -4.13 -16.90
C LEU A 90 -4.59 -4.92 -18.00
N GLN A 91 -4.00 -4.94 -19.20
CA GLN A 91 -4.55 -5.68 -20.32
C GLN A 91 -4.33 -7.18 -20.13
N LEU A 92 -5.41 -7.99 -20.21
CA LEU A 92 -5.35 -9.44 -20.09
C LEU A 92 -5.42 -10.15 -21.44
N ASP A 93 -6.19 -9.58 -22.38
CA ASP A 93 -6.34 -10.11 -23.75
C ASP A 93 -6.57 -8.96 -24.74
N GLY A 94 -6.15 -9.14 -25.98
CA GLY A 94 -6.11 -8.07 -26.97
C GLY A 94 -5.08 -7.00 -26.62
N HIS A 95 -5.30 -5.76 -27.04
CA HIS A 95 -4.47 -4.62 -26.68
C HIS A 95 -5.27 -3.33 -26.59
N CYS A 96 -4.74 -2.34 -25.90
CA CYS A 96 -5.33 -1.01 -25.82
C CYS A 96 -4.36 0.03 -26.40
N ILE A 97 -4.89 0.95 -27.22
CA ILE A 97 -4.19 2.15 -27.67
C ILE A 97 -4.74 3.30 -26.85
N GLY A 98 -3.94 3.80 -25.90
CA GLY A 98 -4.32 4.88 -25.01
C GLY A 98 -3.72 6.20 -25.43
N THR A 99 -4.51 7.28 -25.32
CA THR A 99 -4.05 8.64 -25.62
C THR A 99 -4.47 9.58 -24.48
N GLN A 100 -3.52 10.30 -23.90
CA GLN A 100 -3.75 11.35 -22.90
C GLN A 100 -2.58 12.35 -22.91
N ASP A 101 -2.84 13.64 -22.70
CA ASP A 101 -1.83 14.70 -22.58
C ASP A 101 -0.89 14.78 -23.80
N GLY A 102 -1.40 14.54 -24.99
CA GLY A 102 -0.61 14.52 -26.23
C GLY A 102 0.31 13.31 -26.39
N ARG A 103 0.28 12.36 -25.44
CA ARG A 103 1.02 11.09 -25.51
C ARG A 103 0.11 9.97 -25.99
N ARG A 104 0.70 9.03 -26.72
CA ARG A 104 0.03 7.82 -27.19
C ARG A 104 0.86 6.60 -26.84
N CYS A 105 0.23 5.58 -26.25
CA CYS A 105 0.87 4.31 -25.95
C CYS A 105 0.07 3.13 -26.52
N VAL A 106 0.75 2.01 -26.73
CA VAL A 106 0.14 0.72 -27.04
C VAL A 106 0.40 -0.21 -25.85
N VAL A 107 -0.67 -0.75 -25.29
CA VAL A 107 -0.65 -1.61 -24.09
C VAL A 107 -1.03 -3.02 -24.52
N PRO A 108 -0.08 -3.92 -24.76
CA PRO A 108 -0.35 -5.31 -25.10
C PRO A 108 -0.77 -6.10 -23.86
N ALA A 109 -1.28 -7.33 -24.07
CA ALA A 109 -1.60 -8.25 -23.00
C ALA A 109 -0.42 -8.47 -22.05
N GLY A 110 -0.71 -8.48 -20.72
CA GLY A 110 0.28 -8.55 -19.65
C GLY A 110 0.92 -7.20 -19.26
N SER A 111 0.63 -6.13 -19.99
CA SER A 111 1.12 -4.76 -19.72
C SER A 111 0.01 -3.88 -19.18
N PHE A 112 0.36 -2.75 -18.54
CA PHE A 112 -0.62 -1.80 -18.02
C PHE A 112 -0.24 -0.36 -18.38
N ALA A 113 -1.23 0.53 -18.29
CA ALA A 113 -1.04 1.98 -18.41
C ALA A 113 -1.98 2.72 -17.47
N LEU A 114 -1.64 3.99 -17.19
CA LEU A 114 -2.38 4.85 -16.29
C LEU A 114 -3.07 5.99 -17.06
N PHE A 115 -4.30 6.35 -16.59
CA PHE A 115 -5.10 7.45 -17.15
C PHE A 115 -5.74 8.25 -16.01
N ASP A 116 -5.56 9.57 -16.03
CA ASP A 116 -6.08 10.49 -15.00
C ASP A 116 -7.45 11.01 -15.42
N THR A 117 -8.49 10.71 -14.64
CA THR A 117 -9.89 11.09 -14.94
C THR A 117 -10.18 12.59 -14.81
N THR A 118 -9.23 13.40 -14.35
CA THR A 118 -9.38 14.85 -14.31
C THR A 118 -9.09 15.52 -15.66
N ARG A 119 -8.70 14.75 -16.66
CA ARG A 119 -8.33 15.23 -18.02
C ARG A 119 -8.87 14.28 -19.07
N GLU A 120 -9.02 14.78 -20.29
CA GLU A 120 -9.48 14.00 -21.42
C GLU A 120 -8.52 12.85 -21.77
N TYR A 121 -9.09 11.71 -22.15
CA TYR A 121 -8.36 10.57 -22.71
C TYR A 121 -9.23 9.74 -23.65
N ASP A 122 -8.56 9.02 -24.54
CA ASP A 122 -9.14 8.03 -25.43
C ASP A 122 -8.49 6.66 -25.24
N LEU A 123 -9.30 5.62 -25.21
CA LEU A 123 -8.90 4.22 -25.10
C LEU A 123 -9.49 3.45 -26.26
N GLU A 124 -8.70 3.12 -27.27
CA GLU A 124 -9.09 2.23 -28.34
C GLU A 124 -8.72 0.79 -27.96
N PHE A 125 -9.71 0.02 -27.54
CA PHE A 125 -9.53 -1.39 -27.25
C PHE A 125 -9.72 -2.21 -28.51
N VAL A 126 -8.75 -3.08 -28.79
CA VAL A 126 -8.74 -3.99 -29.94
C VAL A 126 -8.74 -5.42 -29.45
N ALA A 127 -9.71 -6.19 -29.92
CA ALA A 127 -9.89 -7.59 -29.57
C ALA A 127 -8.68 -8.45 -29.96
N GLY A 128 -8.43 -9.49 -29.19
CA GLY A 128 -7.43 -10.50 -29.51
C GLY A 128 -7.83 -11.29 -30.77
N PRO A 129 -6.86 -11.72 -31.60
CA PRO A 129 -7.16 -12.41 -32.86
C PRO A 129 -7.85 -13.76 -32.64
N ASP A 130 -7.58 -14.43 -31.53
CA ASP A 130 -8.09 -15.77 -31.23
C ASP A 130 -9.41 -15.73 -30.45
N SER A 131 -9.55 -14.78 -29.52
CA SER A 131 -10.70 -14.66 -28.63
C SER A 131 -11.87 -13.87 -29.24
N GLY A 132 -11.58 -12.94 -30.16
CA GLY A 132 -12.57 -12.01 -30.69
C GLY A 132 -13.00 -10.92 -29.67
N GLU A 133 -12.42 -10.91 -28.50
CA GLU A 133 -12.67 -9.93 -27.43
C GLU A 133 -11.36 -9.36 -26.86
N TRP A 134 -11.45 -8.21 -26.21
CA TRP A 134 -10.39 -7.72 -25.34
C TRP A 134 -10.82 -7.88 -23.89
N ARG A 135 -9.84 -7.99 -23.00
CA ARG A 135 -10.09 -8.13 -21.58
C ARG A 135 -9.08 -7.32 -20.75
N VAL A 136 -9.59 -6.57 -19.77
CA VAL A 136 -8.79 -5.69 -18.91
C VAL A 136 -9.21 -5.80 -17.46
N VAL A 137 -8.25 -5.78 -16.54
CA VAL A 137 -8.51 -5.49 -15.13
C VAL A 137 -8.14 -4.03 -14.87
N SER A 138 -9.10 -3.26 -14.37
CA SER A 138 -8.96 -1.84 -14.08
C SER A 138 -9.05 -1.57 -12.58
N PHE A 139 -8.07 -0.85 -12.04
CA PHE A 139 -8.07 -0.34 -10.67
C PHE A 139 -8.24 1.17 -10.71
N ARG A 140 -9.21 1.69 -9.98
CA ARG A 140 -9.48 3.13 -9.87
C ARG A 140 -8.91 3.65 -8.56
N VAL A 141 -7.63 4.02 -8.60
CA VAL A 141 -6.89 4.52 -7.44
C VAL A 141 -7.25 5.98 -7.19
N PRO A 142 -7.65 6.37 -5.96
CA PRO A 142 -7.87 7.78 -5.65
C PRO A 142 -6.63 8.63 -5.96
N ARG A 143 -6.79 9.66 -6.77
CA ARG A 143 -5.70 10.56 -7.18
C ARG A 143 -4.94 11.13 -5.98
N ALA A 144 -5.64 11.47 -4.91
CA ALA A 144 -5.07 11.97 -3.67
C ALA A 144 -4.15 10.98 -2.94
N ARG A 145 -4.28 9.66 -3.20
CA ARG A 145 -3.37 8.64 -2.64
C ARG A 145 -2.11 8.43 -3.49
N LEU A 146 -2.22 8.57 -4.81
CA LEU A 146 -1.10 8.28 -5.72
C LEU A 146 -0.20 9.50 -5.96
N LEU A 147 -0.79 10.65 -6.30
CA LEU A 147 -0.01 11.80 -6.77
C LEU A 147 1.03 12.33 -5.79
N PRO A 148 0.77 12.38 -4.46
CA PRO A 148 1.78 12.83 -3.50
C PRO A 148 3.04 11.94 -3.47
N LEU A 149 2.93 10.70 -3.95
CA LEU A 149 4.04 9.75 -4.00
C LEU A 149 4.91 9.89 -5.26
N LEU A 150 4.46 10.66 -6.26
CA LEU A 150 5.15 10.83 -7.54
C LEU A 150 6.09 12.05 -7.52
N ALA A 151 7.24 11.91 -8.20
CA ALA A 151 8.16 13.03 -8.42
C ALA A 151 7.58 14.06 -9.38
N GLU A 152 6.94 13.56 -10.45
CA GLU A 152 6.34 14.38 -11.50
C GLU A 152 4.86 14.00 -11.72
N PRO A 153 3.91 14.75 -11.14
CA PRO A 153 2.49 14.39 -11.18
C PRO A 153 1.82 14.56 -12.55
N HIS A 154 2.57 14.89 -13.61
CA HIS A 154 2.04 15.10 -14.96
C HIS A 154 2.63 14.17 -16.05
N GLY A 155 3.69 13.42 -15.75
CA GLY A 155 4.42 12.59 -16.71
C GLY A 155 3.99 11.12 -16.81
N PHE A 156 3.16 10.64 -15.91
CA PHE A 156 2.91 9.22 -15.69
C PHE A 156 1.78 8.61 -16.54
N THR A 157 0.96 9.43 -17.19
CA THR A 157 -0.20 8.97 -17.95
C THR A 157 0.15 8.60 -19.39
N SER A 158 -0.60 7.67 -19.98
CA SER A 158 -0.43 7.19 -21.36
C SER A 158 1.01 6.73 -21.65
N VAL A 159 1.57 5.98 -20.70
CA VAL A 159 2.85 5.27 -20.81
C VAL A 159 2.58 3.79 -20.58
N ALA A 160 3.07 2.92 -21.46
CA ALA A 160 2.93 1.48 -21.30
C ALA A 160 4.03 0.92 -20.42
N HIS A 161 3.63 0.17 -19.39
CA HIS A 161 4.49 -0.53 -18.44
C HIS A 161 4.43 -2.04 -18.74
N ASP A 162 5.57 -2.63 -19.09
CA ASP A 162 5.64 -4.03 -19.49
C ASP A 162 5.63 -4.96 -18.25
N GLY A 163 4.47 -5.46 -17.90
CA GLY A 163 4.27 -6.38 -16.78
C GLY A 163 4.76 -7.80 -17.05
N THR A 164 5.16 -8.13 -18.28
CA THR A 164 5.66 -9.49 -18.63
C THR A 164 7.15 -9.66 -18.35
N LYS A 165 7.92 -8.59 -18.32
CA LYS A 165 9.35 -8.59 -18.02
C LYS A 165 9.60 -8.49 -16.52
N ARG A 166 10.69 -9.14 -16.07
CA ARG A 166 11.12 -9.03 -14.67
C ARG A 166 11.42 -7.57 -14.32
N GLY A 167 10.84 -7.09 -13.23
CA GLY A 167 11.01 -5.72 -12.75
C GLY A 167 9.81 -5.25 -11.93
N THR A 168 9.78 -3.95 -11.63
CA THR A 168 8.74 -3.33 -10.81
C THR A 168 7.37 -3.43 -11.48
N SER A 169 7.28 -3.25 -12.79
CA SER A 169 6.04 -3.37 -13.55
C SER A 169 5.43 -4.79 -13.45
N ASN A 170 6.26 -5.85 -13.42
CA ASN A 170 5.78 -7.21 -13.20
C ASN A 170 5.21 -7.39 -11.78
N LEU A 171 5.85 -6.81 -10.76
CA LEU A 171 5.32 -6.84 -9.39
C LEU A 171 3.97 -6.11 -9.30
N VAL A 172 3.84 -4.95 -9.92
CA VAL A 172 2.57 -4.20 -9.98
C VAL A 172 1.48 -5.04 -10.64
N ALA A 173 1.71 -5.58 -11.84
CA ALA A 173 0.75 -6.39 -12.58
C ALA A 173 0.35 -7.66 -11.79
N SER A 174 1.34 -8.36 -11.21
CA SER A 174 1.10 -9.56 -10.39
C SER A 174 0.29 -9.25 -9.13
N THR A 175 0.57 -8.11 -8.50
CA THR A 175 -0.16 -7.67 -7.30
C THR A 175 -1.59 -7.28 -7.65
N MET A 176 -1.84 -6.56 -8.76
CA MET A 176 -3.19 -6.30 -9.26
C MET A 176 -3.99 -7.59 -9.40
N MET A 177 -3.43 -8.58 -10.09
CA MET A 177 -4.10 -9.87 -10.30
C MET A 177 -4.30 -10.64 -8.99
N SER A 178 -3.33 -10.59 -8.07
CA SER A 178 -3.46 -11.22 -6.75
C SER A 178 -4.59 -10.59 -5.92
N ILE A 179 -4.65 -9.26 -5.85
CA ILE A 179 -5.73 -8.55 -5.16
C ILE A 179 -7.08 -8.87 -5.83
N TRP A 180 -7.16 -8.77 -7.17
CA TRP A 180 -8.40 -9.06 -7.90
C TRP A 180 -8.96 -10.44 -7.59
N ARG A 181 -8.10 -11.47 -7.56
CA ARG A 181 -8.52 -12.87 -7.36
C ARG A 181 -8.85 -13.21 -5.92
N ASN A 182 -8.21 -12.58 -4.95
CA ASN A 182 -8.24 -13.02 -3.55
C ASN A 182 -8.99 -12.08 -2.60
N ALA A 183 -9.43 -10.89 -3.05
CA ALA A 183 -10.01 -9.87 -2.16
C ALA A 183 -11.23 -10.36 -1.36
N ASP A 184 -12.04 -11.29 -1.91
CA ASP A 184 -13.20 -11.83 -1.19
C ASP A 184 -12.84 -12.70 0.02
N GLY A 185 -11.61 -13.21 0.08
CA GLY A 185 -11.09 -14.02 1.19
C GLY A 185 -10.31 -13.20 2.23
N LEU A 186 -10.18 -11.89 2.04
CA LEU A 186 -9.43 -11.01 2.94
C LEU A 186 -10.37 -10.20 3.83
N ASP A 187 -9.95 -9.95 5.07
CA ASP A 187 -10.62 -8.97 5.92
C ASP A 187 -10.29 -7.52 5.49
N THR A 188 -11.04 -6.56 6.02
CA THR A 188 -10.89 -5.13 5.67
C THR A 188 -9.48 -4.61 5.92
N ALA A 189 -8.80 -5.04 6.99
CA ALA A 189 -7.46 -4.58 7.32
C ALA A 189 -6.43 -5.14 6.34
N ALA A 190 -6.57 -6.39 5.93
CA ALA A 190 -5.72 -7.02 4.92
C ALA A 190 -5.92 -6.39 3.54
N VAL A 191 -7.17 -6.05 3.17
CA VAL A 191 -7.48 -5.32 1.93
C VAL A 191 -6.83 -3.94 1.94
N ASP A 192 -6.96 -3.14 3.02
CA ASP A 192 -6.35 -1.81 3.11
C ASP A 192 -4.82 -1.87 3.03
N ALA A 193 -4.22 -2.86 3.68
CA ALA A 193 -2.77 -3.11 3.60
C ALA A 193 -2.34 -3.45 2.16
N ALA A 194 -3.10 -4.29 1.46
CA ALA A 194 -2.83 -4.67 0.07
C ALA A 194 -2.96 -3.47 -0.90
N GLU A 195 -4.00 -2.62 -0.72
CA GLU A 195 -4.17 -1.38 -1.49
C GLU A 195 -3.02 -0.39 -1.27
N SER A 196 -2.58 -0.24 -0.02
CA SER A 196 -1.47 0.65 0.33
C SER A 196 -0.14 0.15 -0.27
N ALA A 197 0.13 -1.14 -0.18
CA ALA A 197 1.30 -1.77 -0.78
C ALA A 197 1.29 -1.65 -2.32
N PHE A 198 0.13 -1.90 -2.94
CA PHE A 198 -0.06 -1.74 -4.39
C PHE A 198 0.22 -0.28 -4.83
N THR A 199 -0.37 0.70 -4.16
CA THR A 199 -0.19 2.12 -4.50
C THR A 199 1.28 2.55 -4.36
N THR A 200 1.98 2.05 -3.34
CA THR A 200 3.41 2.29 -3.12
C THR A 200 4.27 1.69 -4.24
N MET A 201 4.01 0.43 -4.62
CA MET A 201 4.72 -0.23 -5.73
C MET A 201 4.43 0.45 -7.07
N LEU A 202 3.18 0.86 -7.30
CA LEU A 202 2.78 1.60 -8.49
C LEU A 202 3.54 2.92 -8.59
N ALA A 203 3.59 3.71 -7.52
CA ALA A 203 4.34 4.96 -7.48
C ALA A 203 5.84 4.73 -7.76
N ALA A 204 6.42 3.68 -7.21
CA ALA A 204 7.82 3.32 -7.46
C ALA A 204 8.09 2.96 -8.93
N ASP A 205 7.12 2.35 -9.62
CA ASP A 205 7.23 1.98 -11.04
C ASP A 205 7.08 3.18 -11.98
N VAL A 206 6.15 4.08 -11.68
CA VAL A 206 5.85 5.23 -12.56
C VAL A 206 6.69 6.48 -12.28
N GLY A 207 7.51 6.48 -11.22
CA GLY A 207 8.42 7.58 -10.88
C GLY A 207 8.23 8.10 -9.44
N ALA A 208 8.88 7.43 -8.49
CA ALA A 208 8.80 7.77 -7.07
C ALA A 208 9.32 9.19 -6.76
N GLY A 209 8.52 9.95 -6.03
CA GLY A 209 8.89 11.26 -5.49
C GLY A 209 9.60 11.18 -4.13
N PRO A 210 10.12 12.33 -3.64
CA PRO A 210 10.79 12.42 -2.35
C PRO A 210 9.96 11.86 -1.20
N LEU A 211 8.64 12.10 -1.18
CA LEU A 211 7.73 11.61 -0.14
C LEU A 211 7.70 10.08 -0.04
N LEU A 212 7.78 9.36 -1.16
CA LEU A 212 7.83 7.91 -1.11
C LEU A 212 9.15 7.41 -0.50
N VAL A 213 10.25 8.08 -0.84
CA VAL A 213 11.59 7.77 -0.29
C VAL A 213 11.62 8.06 1.20
N ASP A 214 11.07 9.19 1.64
CA ASP A 214 11.02 9.60 3.04
C ASP A 214 10.05 8.76 3.86
N THR A 215 8.81 8.53 3.36
CA THR A 215 7.82 7.67 4.03
C THR A 215 8.30 6.23 4.13
N GLY A 216 8.97 5.71 3.11
CA GLY A 216 9.58 4.37 3.16
C GLY A 216 10.69 4.29 4.19
N ARG A 217 11.53 5.32 4.32
CA ARG A 217 12.59 5.42 5.36
C ARG A 217 11.98 5.53 6.74
N ASP A 218 11.00 6.39 6.94
CA ASP A 218 10.34 6.60 8.23
C ASP A 218 9.60 5.34 8.69
N THR A 219 8.94 4.63 7.79
CA THR A 219 8.28 3.35 8.08
C THR A 219 9.28 2.26 8.43
N LEU A 220 10.38 2.15 7.68
CA LEU A 220 11.48 1.22 7.97
C LEU A 220 12.14 1.56 9.30
N ASP A 221 12.41 2.83 9.56
CA ASP A 221 13.03 3.31 10.79
C ASP A 221 12.12 3.08 12.01
N THR A 222 10.81 3.33 11.88
CA THR A 222 9.82 3.04 12.92
C THR A 222 9.71 1.55 13.20
N THR A 223 9.65 0.73 12.15
CA THR A 223 9.60 -0.74 12.26
C THR A 223 10.88 -1.28 12.90
N LEU A 224 12.03 -0.80 12.47
CA LEU A 224 13.33 -1.20 13.00
C LEU A 224 13.47 -0.78 14.48
N ARG A 225 13.07 0.45 14.83
CA ARG A 225 13.03 0.92 16.22
C ARG A 225 12.13 0.05 17.10
N ALA A 226 10.93 -0.31 16.61
CA ALA A 226 10.02 -1.20 17.32
C ALA A 226 10.62 -2.60 17.52
N ALA A 227 11.30 -3.15 16.52
CA ALA A 227 11.97 -4.44 16.61
C ALA A 227 13.15 -4.40 17.61
N ILE A 228 13.94 -3.34 17.61
CA ILE A 228 15.02 -3.10 18.58
C ILE A 228 14.44 -3.00 20.00
N THR A 229 13.38 -2.22 20.19
CA THR A 229 12.72 -2.05 21.49
C THR A 229 12.18 -3.38 22.04
N ARG A 230 11.56 -4.21 21.21
CA ARG A 230 11.13 -5.57 21.59
C ARG A 230 12.32 -6.46 21.98
N HIS A 231 13.40 -6.40 21.21
CA HIS A 231 14.61 -7.14 21.54
C HIS A 231 15.21 -6.70 22.88
N VAL A 232 15.28 -5.40 23.15
CA VAL A 232 15.72 -4.84 24.43
C VAL A 232 14.83 -5.36 25.56
N ALA A 233 13.49 -5.30 25.42
CA ALA A 233 12.54 -5.77 26.41
C ALA A 233 12.75 -7.26 26.79
N ALA A 234 13.00 -8.10 25.80
CA ALA A 234 13.23 -9.53 25.97
C ALA A 234 14.60 -9.85 26.62
N ASN A 235 15.55 -8.91 26.60
CA ASN A 235 16.94 -9.17 27.03
C ASN A 235 17.46 -8.23 28.13
N LEU A 236 16.57 -7.58 28.91
CA LEU A 236 16.94 -6.56 29.90
C LEU A 236 17.93 -7.04 30.95
N ARG A 237 17.92 -8.34 31.31
CA ARG A 237 18.79 -8.97 32.30
C ARG A 237 20.16 -9.36 31.74
N THR A 238 20.31 -9.36 30.42
CA THR A 238 21.60 -9.71 29.81
C THR A 238 22.51 -8.49 29.75
N GLY A 239 23.81 -8.67 30.00
CA GLY A 239 24.80 -7.59 29.88
C GLY A 239 25.05 -7.08 28.46
N ASN A 240 24.35 -7.63 27.47
CA ASN A 240 24.62 -7.50 26.03
C ASN A 240 23.74 -6.44 25.32
N LEU A 241 23.29 -5.39 26.01
CA LEU A 241 22.49 -4.31 25.44
C LEU A 241 23.27 -3.02 25.17
N THR A 242 24.57 -3.14 24.85
CA THR A 242 25.35 -1.99 24.42
C THR A 242 24.96 -1.55 23.00
N PRO A 243 25.09 -0.25 22.63
CA PRO A 243 24.79 0.20 21.27
C PRO A 243 25.51 -0.61 20.19
N ARG A 244 26.78 -0.99 20.44
CA ARG A 244 27.59 -1.78 19.50
C ARG A 244 27.05 -3.20 19.29
N GLN A 245 26.60 -3.85 20.37
CA GLN A 245 26.06 -5.22 20.28
C GLN A 245 24.70 -5.25 19.60
N VAL A 246 23.81 -4.31 19.95
CA VAL A 246 22.49 -4.19 19.34
C VAL A 246 22.63 -3.81 17.86
N SER A 247 23.47 -2.85 17.51
CA SER A 247 23.72 -2.50 16.12
C SER A 247 24.20 -3.69 15.28
N ARG A 248 25.16 -4.47 15.81
CA ARG A 248 25.66 -5.67 15.12
C ARG A 248 24.55 -6.73 14.91
N ARG A 249 23.70 -6.93 15.91
CA ARG A 249 22.59 -7.90 15.80
C ARG A 249 21.58 -7.52 14.71
N PHE A 250 21.31 -6.23 14.53
CA PHE A 250 20.34 -5.74 13.55
C PHE A 250 20.99 -5.35 12.20
N GLY A 251 22.29 -5.60 12.02
CA GLY A 251 23.01 -5.31 10.78
C GLY A 251 23.08 -3.81 10.44
N ILE A 252 23.04 -2.93 11.45
CA ILE A 252 23.11 -1.47 11.28
C ILE A 252 24.37 -0.87 11.93
N SER A 253 24.73 0.34 11.51
CA SER A 253 25.80 1.09 12.17
C SER A 253 25.32 1.65 13.52
N VAL A 254 26.26 1.90 14.44
CA VAL A 254 25.97 2.59 15.72
C VAL A 254 25.39 3.98 15.48
N ARG A 255 25.86 4.67 14.43
CA ARG A 255 25.31 5.98 14.01
C ARG A 255 23.83 5.85 13.63
N LYS A 256 23.47 4.82 12.85
CA LYS A 256 22.07 4.56 12.47
C LYS A 256 21.22 4.25 13.70
N LEU A 257 21.72 3.44 14.64
CA LEU A 257 21.03 3.18 15.90
C LEU A 257 20.72 4.47 16.67
N HIS A 258 21.67 5.39 16.80
CA HIS A 258 21.43 6.68 17.47
C HIS A 258 20.41 7.53 16.69
N ALA A 259 20.52 7.60 15.36
CA ALA A 259 19.57 8.33 14.51
C ALA A 259 18.12 7.81 14.64
N LEU A 260 17.89 6.51 14.85
CA LEU A 260 16.57 5.94 15.09
C LEU A 260 15.88 6.46 16.36
N TYR A 261 16.63 7.00 17.30
CA TYR A 261 16.14 7.59 18.56
C TYR A 261 16.29 9.12 18.58
N GLU A 262 16.76 9.71 17.49
CA GLU A 262 16.84 11.17 17.32
C GLU A 262 15.40 11.73 17.20
N GLY A 263 15.09 12.81 17.93
CA GLY A 263 13.72 13.34 18.02
C GLY A 263 12.76 12.57 18.93
N SER A 264 13.19 11.45 19.55
CA SER A 264 12.42 10.77 20.59
C SER A 264 12.66 11.42 21.96
N GLU A 265 11.73 11.24 22.91
CA GLU A 265 11.90 11.71 24.31
C GLU A 265 13.17 11.16 24.98
N ARG A 266 13.68 10.03 24.52
CA ARG A 266 14.83 9.32 25.13
C ARG A 266 15.76 8.78 24.06
N THR A 267 17.06 8.91 24.32
CA THR A 267 18.09 8.22 23.54
C THR A 267 17.99 6.70 23.71
N PHE A 268 18.65 5.92 22.85
CA PHE A 268 18.70 4.46 22.99
C PHE A 268 19.16 4.02 24.39
N ALA A 269 20.25 4.59 24.91
CA ALA A 269 20.77 4.25 26.24
C ALA A 269 19.78 4.59 27.38
N GLN A 270 19.12 5.76 27.28
CA GLN A 270 18.08 6.15 28.22
C GLN A 270 16.86 5.24 28.14
N THR A 271 16.47 4.78 26.94
CA THR A 271 15.39 3.81 26.76
C THR A 271 15.70 2.48 27.44
N VAL A 272 16.90 1.92 27.24
CA VAL A 272 17.33 0.69 27.92
C VAL A 272 17.29 0.86 29.43
N THR A 273 17.81 1.97 29.93
CA THR A 273 17.86 2.29 31.36
C THR A 273 16.45 2.42 31.95
N ALA A 274 15.55 3.13 31.27
CA ALA A 274 14.15 3.27 31.70
C ALA A 274 13.43 1.92 31.77
N MET A 275 13.60 1.08 30.76
CA MET A 275 12.97 -0.26 30.74
C MET A 275 13.52 -1.16 31.86
N ARG A 276 14.79 -1.05 32.20
CA ARG A 276 15.40 -1.76 33.37
C ARG A 276 14.83 -1.27 34.70
N ILE A 277 14.67 0.04 34.87
CA ILE A 277 14.05 0.62 36.07
C ILE A 277 12.59 0.18 36.20
N ASP A 278 11.80 0.19 35.12
CA ASP A 278 10.41 -0.25 35.14
C ASP A 278 10.29 -1.73 35.48
N ALA A 279 11.18 -2.56 34.96
CA ALA A 279 11.21 -3.98 35.27
C ALA A 279 11.64 -4.25 36.73
N CYS A 280 12.63 -3.53 37.21
CA CYS A 280 13.05 -3.56 38.62
C CYS A 280 11.93 -3.11 39.55
N ALA A 281 11.22 -2.03 39.25
CA ALA A 281 10.09 -1.54 40.03
C ALA A 281 8.95 -2.57 40.10
N ARG A 282 8.62 -3.26 39.02
CA ARG A 282 7.63 -4.36 39.04
C ARG A 282 8.07 -5.51 39.92
N GLU A 283 9.34 -5.92 39.84
CA GLU A 283 9.89 -6.98 40.66
C GLU A 283 9.82 -6.62 42.18
N LEU A 284 10.06 -5.37 42.55
CA LEU A 284 9.97 -4.87 43.90
C LEU A 284 8.53 -4.91 44.50
N VAL A 285 7.52 -4.70 43.64
CA VAL A 285 6.10 -4.72 44.02
C VAL A 285 5.57 -6.17 44.15
N THR A 286 5.93 -7.02 43.18
CA THR A 286 5.38 -8.41 43.15
C THR A 286 5.96 -9.34 44.21
N GLY A 287 6.95 -8.86 44.99
CA GLY A 287 7.56 -9.67 46.05
C GLY A 287 8.36 -10.89 45.59
N SER A 288 8.51 -11.05 44.24
CA SER A 288 9.27 -12.17 43.65
C SER A 288 10.78 -12.04 43.82
N ALA A 289 11.26 -10.98 44.44
CA ALA A 289 12.65 -10.76 44.76
C ALA A 289 12.96 -11.24 46.20
N SER A 290 13.23 -12.54 46.39
CA SER A 290 14.02 -13.02 47.52
C SER A 290 15.48 -12.57 47.31
N GLY A 291 15.86 -11.40 47.82
CA GLY A 291 17.24 -10.91 47.68
C GLY A 291 17.40 -9.45 48.11
N SER A 292 18.65 -9.04 48.27
CA SER A 292 19.01 -7.67 48.60
C SER A 292 18.79 -6.73 47.41
N LEU A 293 18.68 -5.43 47.66
CA LEU A 293 18.63 -4.43 46.62
C LEU A 293 19.91 -4.40 45.73
N SER A 294 21.03 -4.85 46.28
CA SER A 294 22.28 -5.04 45.55
C SER A 294 22.15 -6.17 44.51
N ASP A 295 21.48 -7.26 44.89
CA ASP A 295 21.20 -8.35 43.93
C ASP A 295 20.23 -7.91 42.83
N ALA A 296 19.25 -7.08 43.16
CA ALA A 296 18.36 -6.47 42.18
C ALA A 296 19.14 -5.55 41.21
N ALA A 297 20.07 -4.73 41.70
CA ALA A 297 20.92 -3.90 40.87
C ALA A 297 21.74 -4.75 39.89
N ALA A 298 22.37 -5.81 40.35
CA ALA A 298 23.15 -6.71 39.49
C ALA A 298 22.29 -7.42 38.46
N ARG A 299 21.12 -7.97 38.83
CA ARG A 299 20.18 -8.64 37.93
C ARG A 299 19.67 -7.75 36.78
N TRP A 300 19.46 -6.48 37.07
CA TRP A 300 18.95 -5.52 36.08
C TRP A 300 20.06 -4.75 35.38
N GLY A 301 21.34 -5.18 35.56
CA GLY A 301 22.48 -4.65 34.81
C GLY A 301 22.92 -3.23 35.22
N PHE A 302 22.70 -2.87 36.50
CA PHE A 302 23.29 -1.68 37.08
C PHE A 302 24.66 -2.04 37.69
N CYS A 303 25.63 -1.10 37.63
CA CYS A 303 26.98 -1.33 38.09
C CYS A 303 27.02 -1.65 39.59
N ASP A 304 26.23 -0.93 40.39
CA ASP A 304 26.14 -1.05 41.83
C ASP A 304 24.78 -0.50 42.34
N LEU A 305 24.56 -0.62 43.66
CA LEU A 305 23.37 -0.09 44.33
C LEU A 305 23.28 1.42 44.26
N SER A 306 24.42 2.13 44.29
CA SER A 306 24.46 3.60 44.23
C SER A 306 23.99 4.09 42.87
N HIS A 307 24.41 3.42 41.81
CA HIS A 307 23.95 3.70 40.45
C HIS A 307 22.42 3.42 40.32
N LEU A 308 21.93 2.26 40.80
CA LEU A 308 20.50 1.97 40.83
C LEU A 308 19.74 3.07 41.59
N ASN A 309 20.13 3.41 42.81
CA ASN A 309 19.47 4.42 43.62
C ASN A 309 19.34 5.78 42.92
N ARG A 310 20.42 6.24 42.32
CA ARG A 310 20.46 7.51 41.59
C ARG A 310 19.46 7.49 40.38
N VAL A 311 19.53 6.47 39.55
CA VAL A 311 18.71 6.40 38.33
C VAL A 311 17.24 6.13 38.69
N PHE A 312 17.00 5.28 39.67
CA PHE A 312 15.64 4.97 40.13
C PHE A 312 14.95 6.21 40.73
N ARG A 313 15.66 6.96 41.58
CA ARG A 313 15.15 8.23 42.14
C ARG A 313 14.86 9.26 41.06
N SER A 314 15.71 9.36 40.05
CA SER A 314 15.50 10.27 38.92
C SER A 314 14.24 9.93 38.12
N GLN A 315 13.86 8.66 38.01
CA GLN A 315 12.72 8.21 37.18
C GLN A 315 11.43 7.97 37.96
N LYS A 316 11.51 7.56 39.23
CA LYS A 316 10.37 7.20 40.08
C LYS A 316 10.13 8.17 41.24
N GLY A 317 10.99 9.17 41.40
CA GLY A 317 10.86 10.20 42.44
C GLY A 317 11.22 9.73 43.86
N CYS A 318 11.58 8.46 44.08
CA CYS A 318 11.92 7.89 45.37
C CYS A 318 13.00 6.80 45.26
N LEU A 319 13.55 6.35 46.39
CA LEU A 319 14.52 5.26 46.42
C LEU A 319 13.83 3.89 46.18
N PRO A 320 14.54 2.88 45.65
CA PRO A 320 14.01 1.52 45.53
C PRO A 320 13.49 0.92 46.84
N SER A 321 14.15 1.21 47.97
CA SER A 321 13.73 0.79 49.29
C SER A 321 12.39 1.41 49.72
N GLU A 322 12.22 2.70 49.50
CA GLU A 322 11.00 3.46 49.74
C GLU A 322 9.84 2.97 48.86
N TYR A 323 10.13 2.72 47.56
CA TYR A 323 9.18 2.19 46.62
C TYR A 323 8.64 0.83 47.02
N ARG A 324 9.54 -0.09 47.45
CA ARG A 324 9.19 -1.42 47.99
C ARG A 324 8.35 -1.32 49.25
N ALA A 325 8.72 -0.44 50.21
CA ALA A 325 7.99 -0.27 51.46
C ALA A 325 6.55 0.27 51.21
N ARG A 326 6.38 1.21 50.27
CA ARG A 326 5.03 1.71 49.91
C ARG A 326 4.14 0.61 49.29
N ALA A 327 4.70 -0.26 48.51
CA ALA A 327 3.97 -1.35 47.88
C ALA A 327 3.55 -2.40 48.93
N ALA A 328 4.42 -2.72 49.92
CA ALA A 328 4.12 -3.65 51.00
C ALA A 328 3.09 -3.11 52.03
N GLY A 329 2.97 -1.80 52.17
CA GLY A 329 1.96 -1.15 53.02
C GLY A 329 0.60 -0.91 52.37
N ALA A 330 0.47 -1.16 51.08
CA ALA A 330 -0.77 -1.01 50.27
C ALA A 330 -1.47 -2.36 50.02
N SER A 331 -0.91 -3.46 50.47
CA SER A 331 -1.46 -4.84 50.45
C SER A 331 -2.05 -5.19 51.79
#